data_d08cd37e19e1cda33626bf67d53d680c
#
_entry.id   d08cd37e19e1cda33626bf67d53d680c
#
_cell.length_a   1.000
_cell.length_b   1.000
_cell.length_c   1.000
_cell.angle_alpha   90.00
_cell.angle_beta   90.00
_cell.angle_gamma   90.00
#
_symmetry.space_group_name_H-M   'P 1'
#
loop_
_entity.id
_entity.type
_entity.pdbx_description
1 polymer ?
#
loop_
_entity_poly.entity_id
_entity_poly.type
_entity_poly.pdbx_seq_one_letter_code
_entity_poly.pdbx_strand_id
1 'polypeptide(L)'
;MRNLTTWDDIHLDRIILEHGIKRVFAPVHAIKQYVDELSNQLQLIGDYGDSFALFEEFDERIESIRKRQREAEELVEYLVALRKSDKDESHDYAEAQQELRQKLNVISLQTEHIRLKTAQDSRFLNLVKWCERISREVQRAASETVEGNVSRQALDQMFAMQRTITDHSAMSIAELGGQRIMVVDDDDTSRDQIADLVSQMNCEAVCFSDSLEARDALDRGRSFSLIVTELILPGVTGLELIARLAETRNPTPAIVVASVSDVTLMERAFQVGASDFITKPASPIILRTRIRSAIQRKWLSDQKEQLLSSIIPKEIIPRWDGGGGEQRIADRFEHAGILFADLCGFTAMSDKRNPEQVIVILQRIFGVVDNLIRKHGAEKIKTIGDAYMIASGIPNPVANDEEAARPLVELALELGPKLNQLTRDFRRTAALPEFQFRIGIHVGPAVAGVIGLEKFAYDVWGSTVNVASRMESHGEPGMIHVTQRIRDALGDGYVFEDLGEKDIKSLGRIPTYSILQRL
;
A
#
# COMPACT_ATOMS: atom_id res chain seq x y z
N MET A 1 13.58 44.85 38.68
CA MET A 1 13.19 43.93 37.59
C MET A 1 11.84 43.33 37.96
N ARG A 2 10.77 43.95 37.55
CA ARG A 2 9.39 43.53 37.78
C ARG A 2 8.66 43.55 36.45
N ASN A 3 8.15 42.37 36.10
CA ASN A 3 6.96 42.12 35.30
C ASN A 3 6.54 43.13 34.22
N LEU A 4 6.94 42.82 32.98
CA LEU A 4 6.34 43.30 31.74
C LEU A 4 5.84 42.10 30.95
N THR A 5 4.78 41.41 31.43
CA THR A 5 4.20 40.24 30.74
C THR A 5 2.70 40.06 30.99
N THR A 6 1.90 41.13 31.03
CA THR A 6 0.46 40.93 31.29
C THR A 6 -0.50 41.79 30.47
N TRP A 7 -0.06 42.63 29.56
CA TRP A 7 -0.96 43.45 28.72
C TRP A 7 -0.94 43.12 27.25
N ASP A 8 0.18 42.65 26.71
CA ASP A 8 0.28 42.29 25.30
C ASP A 8 -0.30 40.91 24.99
N ASP A 9 -0.21 39.93 25.90
CA ASP A 9 -0.75 38.59 25.72
C ASP A 9 -2.28 38.57 25.67
N ILE A 10 -2.96 39.36 26.52
CA ILE A 10 -4.44 39.45 26.57
C ILE A 10 -4.99 40.13 25.29
N HIS A 11 -4.25 41.05 24.71
CA HIS A 11 -4.67 41.72 23.44
C HIS A 11 -4.43 40.84 22.22
N LEU A 12 -3.35 40.07 22.21
CA LEU A 12 -3.04 39.12 21.12
C LEU A 12 -4.05 37.94 21.11
N ASP A 13 -4.35 37.39 22.28
CA ASP A 13 -5.38 36.36 22.43
C ASP A 13 -6.77 36.84 21.99
N ARG A 14 -7.12 38.09 22.29
CA ARG A 14 -8.39 38.70 21.91
C ARG A 14 -8.50 38.92 20.40
N ILE A 15 -7.41 39.28 19.71
CA ILE A 15 -7.33 39.46 18.26
C ILE A 15 -7.37 38.11 17.55
N ILE A 16 -6.66 37.10 18.05
CA ILE A 16 -6.66 35.72 17.53
C ILE A 16 -8.05 35.10 17.69
N LEU A 17 -8.73 35.36 18.80
CA LEU A 17 -10.07 34.91 19.11
C LEU A 17 -11.16 35.53 18.22
N GLU A 18 -11.08 36.86 17.95
CA GLU A 18 -12.01 37.50 17.01
C GLU A 18 -11.80 37.03 15.56
N HIS A 19 -10.57 36.70 15.16
CA HIS A 19 -10.28 36.15 13.85
C HIS A 19 -10.76 34.69 13.73
N GLY A 20 -10.63 33.87 14.77
CA GLY A 20 -11.09 32.47 14.76
C GLY A 20 -12.60 32.35 14.59
N ILE A 21 -13.39 33.14 15.31
CA ILE A 21 -14.86 33.13 15.23
C ILE A 21 -15.33 33.63 13.86
N LYS A 22 -14.72 34.69 13.30
CA LYS A 22 -15.03 35.19 11.95
C LYS A 22 -14.75 34.14 10.87
N ARG A 23 -13.78 33.26 11.07
CA ARG A 23 -13.46 32.15 10.16
C ARG A 23 -14.54 31.08 10.12
N VAL A 24 -15.25 30.81 11.21
CA VAL A 24 -16.40 29.88 11.26
C VAL A 24 -17.65 30.53 10.71
N PHE A 25 -17.90 31.81 11.05
CA PHE A 25 -19.08 32.54 10.65
C PHE A 25 -19.20 32.70 9.11
N ALA A 26 -18.10 33.05 8.45
CA ALA A 26 -18.10 33.28 6.99
C ALA A 26 -18.48 32.02 6.19
N PRO A 27 -17.93 30.82 6.45
CA PRO A 27 -18.37 29.60 5.80
C PRO A 27 -19.83 29.23 6.07
N VAL A 28 -20.30 29.33 7.32
CA VAL A 28 -21.70 29.02 7.68
C VAL A 28 -22.67 29.96 6.97
N HIS A 29 -22.34 31.24 6.86
CA HIS A 29 -23.14 32.21 6.10
C HIS A 29 -23.09 31.95 4.59
N ALA A 30 -21.95 31.54 4.04
CA ALA A 30 -21.82 31.18 2.62
C ALA A 30 -22.68 29.96 2.25
N ILE A 31 -22.83 28.99 3.17
CA ILE A 31 -23.73 27.84 3.00
C ILE A 31 -25.15 28.32 2.70
N LYS A 32 -25.66 29.34 3.40
CA LYS A 32 -27.00 29.90 3.18
C LYS A 32 -27.19 30.35 1.74
N GLN A 33 -26.26 31.16 1.21
CA GLN A 33 -26.35 31.66 -0.17
C GLN A 33 -26.35 30.51 -1.17
N TYR A 34 -25.54 29.47 -0.94
CA TYR A 34 -25.47 28.32 -1.84
C TYR A 34 -26.71 27.43 -1.74
N VAL A 35 -27.33 27.30 -0.56
CA VAL A 35 -28.59 26.57 -0.37
C VAL A 35 -29.74 27.29 -1.07
N ASP A 36 -29.81 28.62 -0.98
CA ASP A 36 -30.82 29.40 -1.68
C ASP A 36 -30.68 29.27 -3.19
N GLU A 37 -29.46 29.31 -3.72
CA GLU A 37 -29.21 29.09 -5.14
C GLU A 37 -29.53 27.66 -5.59
N LEU A 38 -29.19 26.64 -4.77
CA LEU A 38 -29.56 25.26 -5.02
C LEU A 38 -31.08 25.08 -5.12
N SER A 39 -31.87 25.75 -4.23
CA SER A 39 -33.30 25.75 -4.27
C SER A 39 -33.86 26.41 -5.54
N ASN A 40 -33.31 27.57 -5.94
CA ASN A 40 -33.68 28.26 -7.16
C ASN A 40 -33.42 27.39 -8.40
N GLN A 41 -32.27 26.71 -8.46
CA GLN A 41 -31.94 25.82 -9.57
C GLN A 41 -32.86 24.59 -9.61
N LEU A 42 -33.27 24.06 -8.45
CA LEU A 42 -34.26 22.98 -8.41
C LEU A 42 -35.61 23.43 -8.96
N GLN A 43 -36.10 24.61 -8.59
CA GLN A 43 -37.37 25.16 -9.10
C GLN A 43 -37.34 25.37 -10.62
N LEU A 44 -36.20 25.78 -11.19
CA LEU A 44 -36.04 25.92 -12.63
C LEU A 44 -36.13 24.59 -13.39
N ILE A 45 -35.81 23.48 -12.75
CA ILE A 45 -35.86 22.13 -13.32
C ILE A 45 -37.28 21.54 -13.20
N GLY A 46 -38.08 21.96 -12.21
CA GLY A 46 -39.40 21.40 -11.89
C GLY A 46 -40.46 21.53 -12.99
N ASP A 47 -40.24 22.33 -14.04
CA ASP A 47 -41.14 22.46 -15.19
C ASP A 47 -41.05 21.32 -16.23
N TYR A 48 -40.25 20.28 -15.99
CA TYR A 48 -40.02 19.15 -16.89
C TYR A 48 -40.55 17.80 -16.35
N GLY A 49 -41.79 17.59 -16.43
CA GLY A 49 -42.76 16.48 -16.59
C GLY A 49 -42.56 15.13 -15.88
N ASP A 50 -41.49 14.39 -15.93
CA ASP A 50 -41.44 12.97 -15.52
C ASP A 50 -40.67 12.66 -14.21
N SER A 51 -40.28 13.67 -13.44
CA SER A 51 -39.41 13.51 -12.26
C SER A 51 -40.03 14.07 -10.97
N PHE A 52 -41.33 14.10 -10.83
CA PHE A 52 -42.03 14.73 -9.70
C PHE A 52 -41.62 14.15 -8.32
N ALA A 53 -41.52 12.83 -8.20
CA ALA A 53 -41.13 12.19 -6.95
C ALA A 53 -39.68 12.52 -6.54
N LEU A 54 -38.76 12.66 -7.51
CA LEU A 54 -37.39 13.06 -7.28
C LEU A 54 -37.28 14.54 -6.88
N PHE A 55 -38.13 15.36 -7.43
CA PHE A 55 -38.25 16.78 -7.11
C PHE A 55 -38.73 16.99 -5.67
N GLU A 56 -39.80 16.30 -5.23
CA GLU A 56 -40.28 16.35 -3.84
C GLU A 56 -39.17 15.88 -2.86
N GLU A 57 -38.49 14.80 -3.17
CA GLU A 57 -37.39 14.31 -2.33
C GLU A 57 -36.27 15.35 -2.19
N PHE A 58 -35.90 16.04 -3.26
CA PHE A 58 -34.84 17.06 -3.21
C PHE A 58 -35.30 18.32 -2.48
N ASP A 59 -36.55 18.74 -2.66
CA ASP A 59 -37.10 19.90 -1.97
C ASP A 59 -37.14 19.68 -0.45
N GLU A 60 -37.60 18.52 0.01
CA GLU A 60 -37.57 18.14 1.41
C GLU A 60 -36.13 18.14 1.99
N ARG A 61 -35.16 17.68 1.21
CA ARG A 61 -33.76 17.68 1.64
C ARG A 61 -33.15 19.07 1.69
N ILE A 62 -33.46 19.91 0.73
CA ILE A 62 -33.06 21.33 0.70
C ILE A 62 -33.63 22.07 1.89
N GLU A 63 -34.89 21.85 2.22
CA GLU A 63 -35.52 22.43 3.41
C GLU A 63 -34.86 21.92 4.70
N SER A 64 -34.50 20.63 4.76
CA SER A 64 -33.74 20.10 5.88
C SER A 64 -32.35 20.76 6.02
N ILE A 65 -31.64 20.96 4.90
CA ILE A 65 -30.35 21.67 4.89
C ILE A 65 -30.55 23.12 5.37
N ARG A 66 -31.55 23.82 4.86
CA ARG A 66 -31.88 25.21 5.22
C ARG A 66 -32.20 25.35 6.70
N LYS A 67 -32.93 24.40 7.27
CA LYS A 67 -33.22 24.36 8.72
C LYS A 67 -31.94 24.21 9.53
N ARG A 68 -31.10 23.25 9.18
CA ARG A 68 -29.84 22.99 9.90
C ARG A 68 -28.83 24.13 9.75
N GLN A 69 -28.84 24.82 8.62
CA GLN A 69 -27.99 25.98 8.39
C GLN A 69 -28.40 27.15 9.30
N ARG A 70 -29.72 27.42 9.49
CA ARG A 70 -30.19 28.42 10.44
C ARG A 70 -29.80 28.07 11.89
N GLU A 71 -30.01 26.82 12.31
CA GLU A 71 -29.58 26.32 13.62
C GLU A 71 -28.06 26.47 13.82
N ALA A 72 -27.26 26.27 12.78
CA ALA A 72 -25.82 26.48 12.82
C ALA A 72 -25.43 27.97 12.95
N GLU A 73 -26.13 28.89 12.26
CA GLU A 73 -25.93 30.34 12.44
C GLU A 73 -26.21 30.78 13.88
N GLU A 74 -27.33 30.34 14.47
CA GLU A 74 -27.69 30.63 15.87
C GLU A 74 -26.65 30.12 16.85
N LEU A 75 -26.11 28.91 16.64
CA LEU A 75 -25.04 28.35 17.47
C LEU A 75 -23.72 29.12 17.34
N VAL A 76 -23.38 29.61 16.15
CA VAL A 76 -22.19 30.46 15.97
C VAL A 76 -22.36 31.78 16.69
N GLU A 77 -23.54 32.41 16.62
CA GLU A 77 -23.85 33.64 17.38
C GLU A 77 -23.77 33.39 18.89
N TYR A 78 -24.29 32.26 19.36
CA TYR A 78 -24.20 31.85 20.77
C TYR A 78 -22.75 31.64 21.23
N LEU A 79 -21.93 30.96 20.43
CA LEU A 79 -20.49 30.78 20.69
C LEU A 79 -19.74 32.12 20.75
N VAL A 80 -20.14 33.10 19.92
CA VAL A 80 -19.62 34.47 19.97
C VAL A 80 -20.01 35.16 21.30
N ALA A 81 -21.24 34.97 21.77
CA ALA A 81 -21.74 35.55 23.00
C ALA A 81 -21.07 34.93 24.24
N LEU A 82 -20.96 33.62 24.32
CA LEU A 82 -20.28 32.90 25.40
C LEU A 82 -18.82 33.38 25.55
N ARG A 83 -18.14 33.60 24.47
CA ARG A 83 -16.73 34.02 24.52
C ARG A 83 -16.50 35.49 24.84
N LYS A 84 -17.56 36.30 24.80
CA LYS A 84 -17.55 37.69 25.28
C LYS A 84 -17.88 37.80 26.80
N SER A 85 -18.37 36.71 27.37
CA SER A 85 -18.67 36.58 28.80
C SER A 85 -17.37 36.36 29.59
N ASP A 86 -17.16 37.11 30.68
CA ASP A 86 -16.00 36.96 31.57
C ASP A 86 -16.15 35.76 32.54
N LYS A 87 -17.12 34.89 32.34
CA LYS A 87 -17.37 33.72 33.19
C LYS A 87 -16.70 32.49 32.60
N ASP A 88 -16.27 31.58 33.46
CA ASP A 88 -15.73 30.28 33.06
C ASP A 88 -16.88 29.36 32.59
N GLU A 89 -17.27 29.52 31.32
CA GLU A 89 -18.33 28.77 30.63
C GLU A 89 -17.71 27.74 29.63
N SER A 90 -16.55 27.17 29.98
CA SER A 90 -15.82 26.23 29.14
C SER A 90 -16.64 24.99 28.76
N HIS A 91 -17.54 24.53 29.62
CA HIS A 91 -18.42 23.40 29.38
C HIS A 91 -19.49 23.72 28.31
N ASP A 92 -20.17 24.86 28.47
CA ASP A 92 -21.22 25.31 27.55
C ASP A 92 -20.66 25.61 26.14
N TYR A 93 -19.42 26.11 26.10
CA TYR A 93 -18.70 26.33 24.84
C TYR A 93 -18.39 25.02 24.11
N ALA A 94 -17.93 23.97 24.82
CA ALA A 94 -17.65 22.66 24.24
C ALA A 94 -18.93 21.98 23.74
N GLU A 95 -20.03 22.08 24.49
CA GLU A 95 -21.33 21.54 24.10
C GLU A 95 -21.87 22.23 22.84
N ALA A 96 -21.85 23.56 22.78
CA ALA A 96 -22.27 24.31 21.61
C ALA A 96 -21.41 24.01 20.36
N GLN A 97 -20.10 23.83 20.52
CA GLN A 97 -19.23 23.39 19.43
C GLN A 97 -19.60 21.99 18.94
N GLN A 98 -19.91 21.07 19.84
CA GLN A 98 -20.31 19.72 19.47
C GLN A 98 -21.64 19.72 18.71
N GLU A 99 -22.60 20.51 19.18
CA GLU A 99 -23.90 20.66 18.51
C GLU A 99 -23.74 21.28 17.11
N LEU A 100 -22.93 22.33 16.97
CA LEU A 100 -22.62 22.93 15.66
C LEU A 100 -22.06 21.90 14.66
N ARG A 101 -21.13 21.04 15.13
CA ARG A 101 -20.60 19.95 14.29
C ARG A 101 -21.69 18.97 13.85
N GLN A 102 -22.62 18.61 14.73
CA GLN A 102 -23.75 17.75 14.37
C GLN A 102 -24.62 18.38 13.28
N LYS A 103 -24.92 19.68 13.37
CA LYS A 103 -25.71 20.37 12.34
C LYS A 103 -24.97 20.40 10.98
N LEU A 104 -23.66 20.71 11.01
CA LEU A 104 -22.83 20.72 9.80
C LEU A 104 -22.74 19.31 9.15
N ASN A 105 -22.65 18.26 9.95
CA ASN A 105 -22.66 16.88 9.45
C ASN A 105 -23.97 16.52 8.75
N VAL A 106 -25.11 16.94 9.29
CA VAL A 106 -26.41 16.71 8.64
C VAL A 106 -26.49 17.44 7.30
N ILE A 107 -26.02 18.70 7.23
CA ILE A 107 -25.95 19.46 5.98
C ILE A 107 -25.09 18.70 4.95
N SER A 108 -23.92 18.24 5.37
CA SER A 108 -23.01 17.46 4.50
C SER A 108 -23.68 16.21 3.92
N LEU A 109 -24.35 15.42 4.77
CA LEU A 109 -25.02 14.18 4.37
C LEU A 109 -26.15 14.41 3.38
N GLN A 110 -27.00 15.42 3.63
CA GLN A 110 -28.12 15.76 2.74
C GLN A 110 -27.62 16.27 1.40
N THR A 111 -26.60 17.13 1.42
CA THR A 111 -25.99 17.68 0.21
C THR A 111 -25.34 16.59 -0.65
N GLU A 112 -24.64 15.65 -0.03
CA GLU A 112 -24.01 14.54 -0.72
C GLU A 112 -25.05 13.58 -1.33
N HIS A 113 -26.17 13.36 -0.65
CA HIS A 113 -27.26 12.57 -1.20
C HIS A 113 -27.83 13.19 -2.49
N ILE A 114 -28.10 14.51 -2.49
CA ILE A 114 -28.54 15.22 -3.69
C ILE A 114 -27.49 15.08 -4.80
N ARG A 115 -26.22 15.29 -4.49
CA ARG A 115 -25.10 15.18 -5.44
C ARG A 115 -25.02 13.81 -6.09
N LEU A 116 -25.11 12.73 -5.31
CA LEU A 116 -25.02 11.37 -5.82
C LEU A 116 -26.19 10.99 -6.73
N LYS A 117 -27.42 11.41 -6.39
CA LYS A 117 -28.60 11.13 -7.22
C LYS A 117 -28.61 11.95 -8.52
N THR A 118 -27.97 13.10 -8.54
CA THR A 118 -27.93 13.99 -9.70
C THR A 118 -26.73 13.81 -10.61
N ALA A 119 -25.67 13.15 -10.14
CA ALA A 119 -24.38 13.04 -10.85
C ALA A 119 -24.46 12.29 -12.21
N GLN A 120 -25.47 11.46 -12.42
CA GLN A 120 -25.62 10.65 -13.64
C GLN A 120 -26.51 11.30 -14.70
N ASP A 121 -27.17 12.41 -14.40
CA ASP A 121 -28.09 13.08 -15.32
C ASP A 121 -27.61 14.51 -15.62
N SER A 122 -27.31 14.76 -16.90
CA SER A 122 -26.83 16.06 -17.38
C SER A 122 -27.75 17.23 -17.10
N ARG A 123 -29.07 17.00 -16.92
CA ARG A 123 -30.06 18.02 -16.55
C ARG A 123 -29.77 18.64 -15.18
N PHE A 124 -29.12 17.89 -14.28
CA PHE A 124 -28.83 18.30 -12.90
C PHE A 124 -27.41 18.79 -12.68
N LEU A 125 -26.63 19.03 -13.74
CA LEU A 125 -25.21 19.41 -13.64
C LEU A 125 -24.98 20.67 -12.77
N ASN A 126 -25.89 21.61 -12.79
CA ASN A 126 -25.80 22.80 -11.96
C ASN A 126 -26.06 22.51 -10.48
N LEU A 127 -26.98 21.59 -10.15
CA LEU A 127 -27.20 21.13 -8.78
C LEU A 127 -25.94 20.48 -8.20
N VAL A 128 -25.26 19.64 -8.96
CA VAL A 128 -23.99 19.02 -8.56
C VAL A 128 -22.97 20.09 -8.17
N LYS A 129 -22.80 21.14 -8.98
CA LYS A 129 -21.86 22.24 -8.71
C LYS A 129 -22.18 22.99 -7.40
N TRP A 130 -23.45 23.20 -7.11
CA TRP A 130 -23.88 23.87 -5.88
C TRP A 130 -23.69 22.97 -4.67
N CYS A 131 -24.00 21.68 -4.78
CA CYS A 131 -23.70 20.68 -3.75
C CYS A 131 -22.20 20.64 -3.42
N GLU A 132 -21.32 20.67 -4.40
CA GLU A 132 -19.87 20.72 -4.19
C GLU A 132 -19.42 22.02 -3.49
N ARG A 133 -20.06 23.15 -3.76
CA ARG A 133 -19.77 24.41 -3.06
C ARG A 133 -20.20 24.35 -1.60
N ILE A 134 -21.43 23.86 -1.32
CA ILE A 134 -21.93 23.67 0.05
C ILE A 134 -21.00 22.73 0.81
N SER A 135 -20.64 21.59 0.24
CA SER A 135 -19.72 20.62 0.89
C SER A 135 -18.37 21.24 1.24
N ARG A 136 -17.80 22.09 0.39
CA ARG A 136 -16.54 22.80 0.69
C ARG A 136 -16.66 23.76 1.85
N GLU A 137 -17.74 24.54 1.92
CA GLU A 137 -17.93 25.48 3.02
C GLU A 137 -18.29 24.77 4.33
N VAL A 138 -19.02 23.65 4.29
CA VAL A 138 -19.26 22.81 5.47
C VAL A 138 -17.95 22.26 6.01
N GLN A 139 -17.07 21.76 5.15
CA GLN A 139 -15.74 21.27 5.56
C GLN A 139 -14.90 22.39 6.16
N ARG A 140 -14.94 23.58 5.57
CA ARG A 140 -14.24 24.76 6.08
C ARG A 140 -14.77 25.18 7.46
N ALA A 141 -16.09 25.27 7.63
CA ALA A 141 -16.70 25.57 8.93
C ALA A 141 -16.35 24.53 9.98
N ALA A 142 -16.41 23.24 9.65
CA ALA A 142 -16.07 22.15 10.55
C ALA A 142 -14.59 22.18 10.96
N SER A 143 -13.67 22.51 10.06
CA SER A 143 -12.25 22.60 10.38
C SER A 143 -11.90 23.74 11.35
N GLU A 144 -12.58 24.88 11.22
CA GLU A 144 -12.35 26.04 12.08
C GLU A 144 -12.96 25.87 13.49
N THR A 145 -13.90 24.92 13.70
CA THR A 145 -14.46 24.61 15.04
C THR A 145 -13.55 23.72 15.89
N VAL A 146 -12.42 23.27 15.38
CA VAL A 146 -11.56 22.25 16.03
C VAL A 146 -10.34 22.85 16.75
N GLU A 147 -10.07 24.13 16.64
CA GLU A 147 -8.88 24.78 17.25
C GLU A 147 -8.90 24.88 18.81
N GLY A 148 -9.44 23.88 19.50
CA GLY A 148 -9.42 23.88 20.97
C GLY A 148 -8.57 22.79 21.64
N ASN A 149 -8.47 21.57 21.14
CA ASN A 149 -7.75 20.49 21.87
C ASN A 149 -7.39 19.23 21.05
N VAL A 150 -7.43 19.25 19.73
CA VAL A 150 -6.96 18.11 18.93
C VAL A 150 -5.76 18.54 18.11
N SER A 151 -4.66 17.81 18.23
CA SER A 151 -3.42 18.15 17.52
C SER A 151 -3.73 18.26 16.00
N ARG A 152 -3.23 19.34 15.40
CA ARG A 152 -3.30 19.62 13.96
C ARG A 152 -2.96 18.39 13.10
N GLN A 153 -2.09 17.54 13.63
CA GLN A 153 -1.64 16.30 13.01
C GLN A 153 -2.73 15.21 12.91
N ALA A 154 -3.62 15.09 13.91
CA ALA A 154 -4.74 14.14 13.87
C ALA A 154 -5.85 14.60 12.89
N LEU A 155 -6.03 15.91 12.76
CA LEU A 155 -6.94 16.52 11.79
C LEU A 155 -6.39 16.45 10.36
N ASP A 156 -5.11 16.76 10.18
CA ASP A 156 -4.45 16.61 8.87
C ASP A 156 -4.47 15.16 8.40
N GLN A 157 -4.36 14.18 9.32
CA GLN A 157 -4.55 12.76 9.01
C GLN A 157 -6.01 12.42 8.66
N MET A 158 -6.99 12.97 9.39
CA MET A 158 -8.41 12.74 9.12
C MET A 158 -8.86 13.42 7.81
N PHE A 159 -8.36 14.63 7.52
CA PHE A 159 -8.63 15.36 6.27
C PHE A 159 -7.74 14.89 5.11
N ALA A 160 -6.52 14.41 5.34
CA ALA A 160 -5.73 13.70 4.33
C ALA A 160 -6.43 12.40 3.91
N MET A 161 -7.01 11.65 4.85
CA MET A 161 -7.89 10.51 4.53
C MET A 161 -9.11 10.95 3.68
N GLN A 162 -9.74 12.09 3.97
CA GLN A 162 -10.88 12.59 3.20
C GLN A 162 -10.48 13.19 1.83
N ARG A 163 -9.34 13.87 1.72
CA ARG A 163 -8.81 14.38 0.45
C ARG A 163 -8.32 13.27 -0.49
N THR A 164 -7.82 12.17 0.06
CA THR A 164 -7.45 10.98 -0.72
C THR A 164 -8.68 10.33 -1.39
N ILE A 165 -9.89 10.59 -0.89
CA ILE A 165 -11.16 10.12 -1.47
C ILE A 165 -11.59 10.98 -2.69
N THR A 166 -11.16 12.24 -2.77
CA THR A 166 -11.63 13.19 -3.81
C THR A 166 -10.65 13.45 -4.95
N ASP A 167 -9.35 13.21 -4.77
CA ASP A 167 -8.34 13.74 -5.69
C ASP A 167 -7.44 12.72 -6.41
N HIS A 168 -7.64 11.41 -6.19
CA HIS A 168 -6.93 10.41 -6.98
C HIS A 168 -7.93 9.47 -7.62
N SER A 169 -7.75 9.28 -8.92
CA SER A 169 -8.39 8.29 -9.79
C SER A 169 -9.10 7.21 -8.97
N ALA A 170 -10.37 7.46 -8.67
CA ALA A 170 -11.21 6.50 -7.98
C ALA A 170 -11.08 5.19 -8.75
N MET A 171 -10.54 4.17 -8.11
CA MET A 171 -10.58 2.81 -8.62
C MET A 171 -11.99 2.60 -9.16
N SER A 172 -12.13 2.41 -10.45
CA SER A 172 -13.43 2.30 -11.09
C SER A 172 -14.17 1.11 -10.48
N ILE A 173 -15.50 1.10 -10.52
CA ILE A 173 -16.28 -0.07 -10.05
C ILE A 173 -15.83 -1.35 -10.78
N ALA A 174 -15.33 -1.22 -12.01
CA ALA A 174 -14.74 -2.31 -12.79
C ALA A 174 -13.43 -2.85 -12.18
N GLU A 175 -12.63 -2.02 -11.55
CA GLU A 175 -11.35 -2.42 -10.92
C GLU A 175 -11.53 -3.08 -9.54
N LEU A 176 -12.69 -2.90 -8.89
CA LEU A 176 -13.08 -3.64 -7.68
C LEU A 176 -13.56 -5.06 -8.01
N GLY A 177 -13.90 -5.34 -9.27
CA GLY A 177 -14.48 -6.61 -9.70
C GLY A 177 -13.61 -7.82 -9.34
N GLY A 178 -14.26 -8.87 -8.81
CA GLY A 178 -13.60 -10.12 -8.46
C GLY A 178 -12.93 -10.14 -7.08
N GLN A 179 -12.98 -9.06 -6.29
CA GLN A 179 -12.48 -9.05 -4.92
C GLN A 179 -13.38 -9.88 -4.01
N ARG A 180 -12.78 -10.73 -3.18
CA ARG A 180 -13.53 -11.54 -2.19
C ARG A 180 -13.56 -10.84 -0.85
N ILE A 181 -14.76 -10.60 -0.34
CA ILE A 181 -15.00 -9.95 0.94
C ILE A 181 -15.64 -10.97 1.88
N MET A 182 -15.00 -11.21 3.01
CA MET A 182 -15.56 -12.02 4.09
C MET A 182 -16.57 -11.18 4.86
N VAL A 183 -17.78 -11.71 5.06
CA VAL A 183 -18.84 -11.09 5.87
C VAL A 183 -19.17 -12.04 7.02
N VAL A 184 -19.00 -11.58 8.26
CA VAL A 184 -19.25 -12.37 9.47
C VAL A 184 -20.27 -11.65 10.33
N ASP A 185 -21.47 -12.18 10.42
CA ASP A 185 -22.58 -11.62 11.20
C ASP A 185 -23.55 -12.76 11.55
N ASP A 186 -23.97 -12.87 12.79
CA ASP A 186 -24.90 -13.89 13.24
C ASP A 186 -26.36 -13.58 12.90
N ASP A 187 -26.68 -12.29 12.67
CA ASP A 187 -27.99 -11.85 12.16
C ASP A 187 -28.08 -12.06 10.63
N ASP A 188 -28.94 -12.99 10.20
CA ASP A 188 -29.16 -13.30 8.79
C ASP A 188 -29.54 -12.06 7.97
N THR A 189 -30.39 -11.17 8.52
CA THR A 189 -30.86 -9.97 7.81
C THR A 189 -29.72 -8.99 7.58
N SER A 190 -28.91 -8.73 8.60
CA SER A 190 -27.74 -7.86 8.53
C SER A 190 -26.70 -8.42 7.56
N ARG A 191 -26.43 -9.71 7.65
CA ARG A 191 -25.48 -10.43 6.80
C ARG A 191 -25.87 -10.35 5.32
N ASP A 192 -27.16 -10.61 5.01
CA ASP A 192 -27.67 -10.56 3.65
C ASP A 192 -27.63 -9.13 3.08
N GLN A 193 -27.98 -8.11 3.88
CA GLN A 193 -27.87 -6.71 3.46
C GLN A 193 -26.42 -6.29 3.11
N ILE A 194 -25.46 -6.74 3.92
CA ILE A 194 -24.04 -6.48 3.64
C ILE A 194 -23.59 -7.24 2.39
N ALA A 195 -24.01 -8.49 2.23
CA ALA A 195 -23.70 -9.32 1.07
C ALA A 195 -24.27 -8.74 -0.23
N ASP A 196 -25.50 -8.26 -0.20
CA ASP A 196 -26.13 -7.58 -1.34
C ASP A 196 -25.37 -6.30 -1.73
N LEU A 197 -24.96 -5.51 -0.72
CA LEU A 197 -24.17 -4.30 -0.97
C LEU A 197 -22.81 -4.63 -1.61
N VAL A 198 -22.13 -5.66 -1.13
CA VAL A 198 -20.86 -6.16 -1.68
C VAL A 198 -21.04 -6.64 -3.11
N SER A 199 -22.12 -7.36 -3.40
CA SER A 199 -22.47 -7.86 -4.74
C SER A 199 -22.73 -6.71 -5.72
N GLN A 200 -23.43 -5.64 -5.28
CA GLN A 200 -23.64 -4.41 -6.06
C GLN A 200 -22.33 -3.66 -6.39
N MET A 201 -21.25 -3.96 -5.68
CA MET A 201 -19.91 -3.43 -5.96
C MET A 201 -19.09 -4.32 -6.90
N ASN A 202 -19.70 -5.34 -7.53
CA ASN A 202 -19.04 -6.37 -8.33
C ASN A 202 -17.99 -7.20 -7.55
N CYS A 203 -18.13 -7.30 -6.23
CA CYS A 203 -17.31 -8.12 -5.36
C CYS A 203 -18.02 -9.42 -4.99
N GLU A 204 -17.27 -10.46 -4.65
CA GLU A 204 -17.79 -11.73 -4.14
C GLU A 204 -17.93 -11.65 -2.62
N ALA A 205 -19.14 -11.77 -2.09
CA ALA A 205 -19.38 -11.90 -0.66
C ALA A 205 -19.27 -13.35 -0.23
N VAL A 206 -18.40 -13.65 0.74
CA VAL A 206 -18.28 -14.96 1.37
C VAL A 206 -18.77 -14.83 2.81
N CYS A 207 -19.97 -15.33 3.05
CA CYS A 207 -20.71 -15.12 4.28
C CYS A 207 -20.47 -16.24 5.30
N PHE A 208 -20.38 -15.86 6.57
CA PHE A 208 -20.28 -16.74 7.72
C PHE A 208 -21.23 -16.26 8.81
N SER A 209 -22.00 -17.17 9.40
CA SER A 209 -22.82 -16.88 10.59
C SER A 209 -22.07 -17.12 11.89
N ASP A 210 -20.90 -17.77 11.81
CA ASP A 210 -20.05 -18.16 12.93
C ASP A 210 -18.60 -17.73 12.68
N SER A 211 -18.03 -17.09 13.67
CA SER A 211 -16.64 -16.64 13.68
C SER A 211 -15.62 -17.79 13.71
N LEU A 212 -15.97 -18.95 14.21
CA LEU A 212 -15.10 -20.14 14.17
C LEU A 212 -14.92 -20.63 12.74
N GLU A 213 -16.00 -20.71 11.96
CA GLU A 213 -15.92 -21.07 10.54
C GLU A 213 -15.13 -20.04 9.74
N ALA A 214 -15.33 -18.75 10.03
CA ALA A 214 -14.58 -17.66 9.42
C ALA A 214 -13.08 -17.76 9.72
N ARG A 215 -12.71 -18.02 10.96
CA ARG A 215 -11.33 -18.26 11.39
C ARG A 215 -10.72 -19.47 10.70
N ASP A 216 -11.43 -20.59 10.68
CA ASP A 216 -10.98 -21.81 10.00
C ASP A 216 -10.73 -21.59 8.50
N ALA A 217 -11.54 -20.75 7.85
CA ALA A 217 -11.33 -20.38 6.46
C ALA A 217 -10.01 -19.59 6.26
N LEU A 218 -9.68 -18.68 7.19
CA LEU A 218 -8.40 -17.94 7.20
C LEU A 218 -7.22 -18.88 7.48
N ASP A 219 -7.33 -19.75 8.48
CA ASP A 219 -6.26 -20.68 8.87
C ASP A 219 -5.97 -21.72 7.77
N ARG A 220 -6.95 -22.06 6.93
CA ARG A 220 -6.76 -22.88 5.71
C ARG A 220 -6.16 -22.12 4.52
N GLY A 221 -5.75 -20.87 4.71
CA GLY A 221 -5.09 -20.07 3.69
C GLY A 221 -6.03 -19.46 2.64
N ARG A 222 -7.35 -19.38 2.89
CA ARG A 222 -8.26 -18.61 2.04
C ARG A 222 -7.92 -17.12 2.14
N SER A 223 -7.68 -16.48 1.00
CA SER A 223 -7.37 -15.06 0.94
C SER A 223 -8.62 -14.23 0.71
N PHE A 224 -8.71 -13.10 1.43
CA PHE A 224 -9.76 -12.10 1.30
C PHE A 224 -9.15 -10.71 1.14
N SER A 225 -9.86 -9.85 0.43
CA SER A 225 -9.43 -8.46 0.24
C SER A 225 -9.89 -7.55 1.39
N LEU A 226 -10.93 -7.96 2.09
CA LEU A 226 -11.50 -7.27 3.25
C LEU A 226 -12.30 -8.25 4.10
N ILE A 227 -12.35 -8.00 5.40
CA ILE A 227 -13.26 -8.64 6.35
C ILE A 227 -14.23 -7.58 6.87
N VAL A 228 -15.52 -7.87 6.85
CA VAL A 228 -16.57 -7.10 7.53
C VAL A 228 -17.15 -8.01 8.60
N THR A 229 -17.01 -7.65 9.86
CA THR A 229 -17.42 -8.52 10.98
C THR A 229 -18.26 -7.77 12.01
N GLU A 230 -19.29 -8.43 12.54
CA GLU A 230 -19.94 -7.99 13.77
C GLU A 230 -18.94 -8.08 14.93
N LEU A 231 -19.10 -7.19 15.90
CA LEU A 231 -18.25 -7.12 17.09
C LEU A 231 -18.52 -8.29 18.05
N ILE A 232 -19.80 -8.53 18.33
CA ILE A 232 -20.27 -9.54 19.29
C ILE A 232 -20.86 -10.69 18.50
N LEU A 233 -20.15 -11.81 18.48
CA LEU A 233 -20.53 -13.03 17.79
C LEU A 233 -20.56 -14.20 18.78
N PRO A 234 -21.39 -15.21 18.56
CA PRO A 234 -21.36 -16.43 19.35
C PRO A 234 -19.99 -17.13 19.26
N GLY A 235 -19.44 -17.56 20.38
CA GLY A 235 -18.18 -18.29 20.46
C GLY A 235 -16.95 -17.38 20.45
N VAL A 236 -16.40 -17.06 19.30
CA VAL A 236 -15.23 -16.15 19.12
C VAL A 236 -15.75 -14.77 18.72
N THR A 237 -15.32 -13.72 19.40
CA THR A 237 -15.73 -12.35 19.09
C THR A 237 -15.09 -11.85 17.80
N GLY A 238 -15.69 -10.85 17.13
CA GLY A 238 -15.08 -10.19 15.97
C GLY A 238 -13.72 -9.57 16.30
N LEU A 239 -13.50 -9.13 17.56
CA LEU A 239 -12.20 -8.64 18.02
C LEU A 239 -11.13 -9.73 18.03
N GLU A 240 -11.47 -10.93 18.48
CA GLU A 240 -10.54 -12.06 18.49
C GLU A 240 -10.21 -12.53 17.07
N LEU A 241 -11.17 -12.45 16.15
CA LEU A 241 -10.91 -12.71 14.73
C LEU A 241 -9.89 -11.70 14.15
N ILE A 242 -10.03 -10.41 14.48
CA ILE A 242 -9.11 -9.36 14.05
C ILE A 242 -7.73 -9.52 14.72
N ALA A 243 -7.69 -9.82 16.02
CA ALA A 243 -6.45 -10.08 16.73
C ALA A 243 -5.66 -11.23 16.08
N ARG A 244 -6.36 -12.27 15.64
CA ARG A 244 -5.75 -13.40 14.91
C ARG A 244 -5.09 -12.99 13.60
N LEU A 245 -5.65 -12.02 12.86
CA LEU A 245 -5.01 -11.47 11.65
C LEU A 245 -3.67 -10.81 11.99
N ALA A 246 -3.63 -10.04 13.07
CA ALA A 246 -2.40 -9.39 13.54
C ALA A 246 -1.34 -10.42 13.98
N GLU A 247 -1.73 -11.46 14.74
CA GLU A 247 -0.83 -12.54 15.16
C GLU A 247 -0.22 -13.29 13.96
N THR A 248 -1.04 -13.58 12.95
CA THR A 248 -0.60 -14.29 11.73
C THR A 248 0.05 -13.37 10.71
N ARG A 249 0.19 -12.08 11.01
CA ARG A 249 0.67 -11.04 10.08
C ARG A 249 -0.09 -11.03 8.77
N ASN A 250 -1.38 -11.35 8.81
CA ASN A 250 -2.25 -11.30 7.64
C ASN A 250 -2.63 -9.84 7.34
N PRO A 251 -2.27 -9.28 6.16
CA PRO A 251 -2.49 -7.87 5.85
C PRO A 251 -3.93 -7.54 5.45
N THR A 252 -4.87 -8.46 5.62
CA THR A 252 -6.27 -8.24 5.25
C THR A 252 -6.90 -7.20 6.18
N PRO A 253 -7.41 -6.06 5.67
CA PRO A 253 -8.08 -5.07 6.49
C PRO A 253 -9.41 -5.62 7.03
N ALA A 254 -9.83 -5.12 8.21
CA ALA A 254 -11.08 -5.51 8.83
C ALA A 254 -11.91 -4.28 9.21
N ILE A 255 -13.19 -4.29 8.88
CA ILE A 255 -14.19 -3.30 9.31
C ILE A 255 -15.10 -3.97 10.32
N VAL A 256 -15.23 -3.36 11.50
CA VAL A 256 -16.20 -3.79 12.52
C VAL A 256 -17.53 -3.10 12.30
N VAL A 257 -18.61 -3.85 12.25
CA VAL A 257 -19.99 -3.33 12.20
C VAL A 257 -20.71 -3.80 13.46
N ALA A 258 -21.10 -2.88 14.35
CA ALA A 258 -21.61 -3.25 15.65
C ALA A 258 -22.88 -2.48 16.05
N SER A 259 -23.74 -3.12 16.83
CA SER A 259 -24.97 -2.54 17.36
C SER A 259 -24.72 -1.56 18.54
N VAL A 260 -23.49 -1.48 19.04
CA VAL A 260 -23.12 -0.71 20.22
C VAL A 260 -22.26 0.50 19.83
N SER A 261 -22.59 1.68 20.36
CA SER A 261 -21.83 2.91 20.19
C SER A 261 -20.88 3.20 21.38
N ASP A 262 -20.43 2.18 22.08
CA ASP A 262 -19.50 2.32 23.21
C ASP A 262 -18.10 2.70 22.70
N VAL A 263 -17.65 3.88 23.11
CA VAL A 263 -16.33 4.42 22.73
C VAL A 263 -15.19 3.49 23.17
N THR A 264 -15.32 2.84 24.32
CA THR A 264 -14.30 1.92 24.85
C THR A 264 -14.13 0.69 23.96
N LEU A 265 -15.24 0.13 23.45
CA LEU A 265 -15.20 -1.01 22.53
C LEU A 265 -14.65 -0.60 21.16
N MET A 266 -14.97 0.62 20.71
CA MET A 266 -14.41 1.17 19.47
C MET A 266 -12.88 1.35 19.59
N GLU A 267 -12.40 1.95 20.67
CA GLU A 267 -10.96 2.09 20.92
C GLU A 267 -10.26 0.73 20.95
N ARG A 268 -10.88 -0.27 21.60
CA ARG A 268 -10.34 -1.62 21.67
C ARG A 268 -10.28 -2.28 20.29
N ALA A 269 -11.30 -2.06 19.44
CA ALA A 269 -11.29 -2.58 18.06
C ALA A 269 -10.09 -2.03 17.26
N PHE A 270 -9.81 -0.72 17.35
CA PHE A 270 -8.65 -0.13 16.70
C PHE A 270 -7.32 -0.63 17.30
N GLN A 271 -7.25 -0.80 18.61
CA GLN A 271 -6.04 -1.32 19.27
C GLN A 271 -5.67 -2.74 18.82
N VAL A 272 -6.66 -3.60 18.53
CA VAL A 272 -6.41 -4.96 18.02
C VAL A 272 -6.20 -5.02 16.52
N GLY A 273 -6.34 -3.88 15.79
CA GLY A 273 -6.01 -3.78 14.37
C GLY A 273 -7.19 -3.62 13.41
N ALA A 274 -8.40 -3.27 13.90
CA ALA A 274 -9.50 -2.90 13.03
C ALA A 274 -9.12 -1.69 12.16
N SER A 275 -9.42 -1.76 10.87
CA SER A 275 -9.17 -0.67 9.92
C SER A 275 -10.24 0.41 9.99
N ASP A 276 -11.45 0.05 10.43
CA ASP A 276 -12.59 0.94 10.58
C ASP A 276 -13.66 0.36 11.53
N PHE A 277 -14.57 1.22 12.00
CA PHE A 277 -15.69 0.84 12.86
C PHE A 277 -16.96 1.56 12.40
N ILE A 278 -18.08 0.83 12.31
CA ILE A 278 -19.37 1.35 11.87
C ILE A 278 -20.45 0.89 12.86
N THR A 279 -21.29 1.82 13.32
CA THR A 279 -22.43 1.49 14.17
C THR A 279 -23.65 1.09 13.35
N LYS A 280 -24.38 0.07 13.80
CA LYS A 280 -25.69 -0.31 13.26
C LYS A 280 -26.78 0.67 13.77
N PRO A 281 -27.80 1.03 12.94
CA PRO A 281 -27.97 0.62 11.55
C PRO A 281 -26.95 1.27 10.62
N ALA A 282 -26.21 0.46 9.88
CA ALA A 282 -25.19 0.95 8.97
C ALA A 282 -25.82 1.52 7.71
N SER A 283 -25.58 2.81 7.45
CA SER A 283 -26.02 3.40 6.16
C SER A 283 -25.32 2.69 5.00
N PRO A 284 -26.04 2.18 3.98
CA PRO A 284 -25.46 1.53 2.82
C PRO A 284 -24.39 2.38 2.11
N ILE A 285 -24.59 3.71 2.09
CA ILE A 285 -23.63 4.65 1.47
C ILE A 285 -22.33 4.71 2.28
N ILE A 286 -22.43 4.79 3.61
CA ILE A 286 -21.27 4.84 4.50
C ILE A 286 -20.50 3.50 4.40
N LEU A 287 -21.19 2.38 4.51
CA LEU A 287 -20.58 1.06 4.44
C LEU A 287 -19.90 0.84 3.08
N ARG A 288 -20.54 1.19 1.96
CA ARG A 288 -19.95 1.13 0.61
C ARG A 288 -18.68 1.96 0.52
N THR A 289 -18.70 3.19 1.04
CA THR A 289 -17.54 4.10 1.01
C THR A 289 -16.39 3.54 1.84
N ARG A 290 -16.66 2.99 3.02
CA ARG A 290 -15.65 2.40 3.91
C ARG A 290 -15.04 1.13 3.31
N ILE A 291 -15.87 0.25 2.75
CA ILE A 291 -15.42 -0.95 2.03
C ILE A 291 -14.48 -0.55 0.89
N ARG A 292 -14.89 0.38 0.03
CA ARG A 292 -14.07 0.87 -1.08
C ARG A 292 -12.73 1.42 -0.59
N SER A 293 -12.74 2.29 0.40
CA SER A 293 -11.54 2.90 0.96
C SER A 293 -10.59 1.87 1.58
N ALA A 294 -11.12 0.85 2.25
CA ALA A 294 -10.30 -0.22 2.83
C ALA A 294 -9.62 -1.07 1.75
N ILE A 295 -10.36 -1.47 0.71
CA ILE A 295 -9.83 -2.22 -0.42
C ILE A 295 -8.78 -1.39 -1.17
N GLN A 296 -9.06 -0.12 -1.43
CA GLN A 296 -8.13 0.77 -2.13
C GLN A 296 -6.84 0.98 -1.35
N ARG A 297 -6.91 1.19 -0.02
CA ARG A 297 -5.70 1.29 0.82
C ARG A 297 -4.87 0.01 0.77
N LYS A 298 -5.52 -1.16 0.85
CA LYS A 298 -4.83 -2.45 0.73
C LYS A 298 -4.17 -2.58 -0.64
N TRP A 299 -4.89 -2.31 -1.71
CA TRP A 299 -4.36 -2.38 -3.08
C TRP A 299 -3.14 -1.46 -3.26
N LEU A 300 -3.20 -0.21 -2.78
CA LEU A 300 -2.06 0.72 -2.81
C LEU A 300 -0.87 0.22 -1.98
N SER A 301 -1.14 -0.37 -0.81
CA SER A 301 -0.10 -0.99 0.01
C SER A 301 0.55 -2.17 -0.68
N ASP A 302 -0.24 -3.06 -1.28
CA ASP A 302 0.23 -4.23 -2.03
C ASP A 302 1.05 -3.79 -3.27
N GLN A 303 0.60 -2.76 -4.01
CA GLN A 303 1.34 -2.15 -5.13
C GLN A 303 2.67 -1.55 -4.67
N LYS A 304 2.67 -0.79 -3.56
CA LYS A 304 3.88 -0.24 -2.97
C LYS A 304 4.87 -1.36 -2.60
N GLU A 305 4.39 -2.41 -1.92
CA GLU A 305 5.22 -3.55 -1.54
C GLU A 305 5.77 -4.28 -2.77
N GLN A 306 4.96 -4.47 -3.80
CA GLN A 306 5.38 -5.08 -5.05
C GLN A 306 6.45 -4.26 -5.78
N LEU A 307 6.29 -2.92 -5.84
CA LEU A 307 7.31 -2.04 -6.40
C LEU A 307 8.59 -2.07 -5.59
N LEU A 308 8.51 -2.02 -4.26
CA LEU A 308 9.67 -2.12 -3.39
C LEU A 308 10.37 -3.47 -3.53
N SER A 309 9.63 -4.57 -3.62
CA SER A 309 10.19 -5.93 -3.79
C SER A 309 10.86 -6.16 -5.15
N SER A 310 10.62 -5.28 -6.13
CA SER A 310 11.37 -5.29 -7.39
C SER A 310 12.76 -4.66 -7.30
N ILE A 311 13.05 -3.94 -6.20
CA ILE A 311 14.29 -3.18 -5.97
C ILE A 311 15.04 -3.71 -4.75
N ILE A 312 14.32 -4.16 -3.73
CA ILE A 312 14.85 -4.57 -2.43
C ILE A 312 14.26 -5.94 -2.08
N PRO A 313 15.05 -6.91 -1.58
CA PRO A 313 14.52 -8.19 -1.11
C PRO A 313 13.42 -8.02 -0.07
N LYS A 314 12.38 -8.88 -0.14
CA LYS A 314 11.19 -8.79 0.73
C LYS A 314 11.52 -8.82 2.22
N GLU A 315 12.55 -9.55 2.60
CA GLU A 315 13.04 -9.69 3.97
C GLU A 315 13.63 -8.39 4.53
N ILE A 316 14.08 -7.51 3.65
CA ILE A 316 14.68 -6.21 3.99
C ILE A 316 13.63 -5.11 4.09
N ILE A 317 12.53 -5.21 3.32
CA ILE A 317 11.47 -4.19 3.28
C ILE A 317 10.94 -3.80 4.67
N PRO A 318 10.67 -4.73 5.61
CA PRO A 318 10.17 -4.36 6.94
C PRO A 318 11.16 -3.56 7.79
N ARG A 319 12.46 -3.61 7.45
CA ARG A 319 13.53 -2.89 8.13
C ARG A 319 13.84 -1.55 7.47
N TRP A 320 13.25 -1.31 6.29
CA TRP A 320 13.49 -0.12 5.49
C TRP A 320 12.31 0.84 5.57
N ASP A 321 12.50 2.00 6.20
CA ASP A 321 11.47 3.03 6.43
C ASP A 321 11.41 4.13 5.33
N GLY A 322 12.04 3.87 4.17
CA GLY A 322 12.00 4.79 3.03
C GLY A 322 13.06 5.90 3.05
N GLY A 323 14.09 5.77 3.88
CA GLY A 323 15.26 6.64 3.83
C GLY A 323 15.13 7.98 4.55
N GLY A 324 14.06 8.14 5.36
CA GLY A 324 13.88 9.34 6.20
C GLY A 324 14.62 9.31 7.53
N GLY A 325 15.23 8.17 7.89
CA GLY A 325 15.95 7.98 9.14
C GLY A 325 17.44 7.67 8.95
N GLU A 326 18.21 7.81 10.04
CA GLU A 326 19.65 7.48 10.08
C GLU A 326 19.94 5.96 9.96
N GLN A 327 18.95 5.09 9.83
CA GLN A 327 19.11 3.65 9.78
C GLN A 327 19.62 3.19 8.41
N ARG A 328 20.93 3.03 8.31
CA ARG A 328 21.59 2.37 7.18
C ARG A 328 21.42 0.85 7.35
N ILE A 329 20.85 0.19 6.35
CA ILE A 329 20.79 -1.27 6.31
C ILE A 329 22.10 -1.76 5.72
N ALA A 330 22.92 -2.39 6.54
CA ALA A 330 24.16 -3.03 6.14
C ALA A 330 24.39 -4.24 7.05
N ASP A 331 24.31 -5.43 6.48
CA ASP A 331 24.45 -6.70 7.18
C ASP A 331 25.73 -7.42 6.70
N ARG A 332 26.41 -8.09 7.63
CA ARG A 332 27.56 -8.93 7.34
C ARG A 332 27.14 -10.39 7.32
N PHE A 333 27.56 -11.09 6.29
CA PHE A 333 27.32 -12.50 6.06
C PHE A 333 28.65 -13.22 6.04
N GLU A 334 28.83 -14.24 6.88
CA GLU A 334 30.08 -15.01 6.94
C GLU A 334 30.16 -16.06 5.83
N HIS A 335 29.00 -16.56 5.38
CA HIS A 335 28.85 -17.55 4.32
C HIS A 335 27.93 -17.02 3.24
N ALA A 336 28.50 -16.26 2.29
CA ALA A 336 27.79 -15.72 1.13
C ALA A 336 28.34 -16.37 -0.13
N GLY A 337 27.47 -16.99 -0.92
CA GLY A 337 27.79 -17.42 -2.26
C GLY A 337 27.54 -16.30 -3.27
N ILE A 338 28.49 -16.07 -4.18
CA ILE A 338 28.36 -15.08 -5.26
C ILE A 338 28.63 -15.77 -6.59
N LEU A 339 27.73 -15.55 -7.55
CA LEU A 339 27.82 -16.02 -8.92
C LEU A 339 27.77 -14.84 -9.88
N PHE A 340 28.73 -14.78 -10.78
CA PHE A 340 28.65 -13.94 -11.99
C PHE A 340 28.44 -14.83 -13.20
N ALA A 341 27.51 -14.42 -14.08
CA ALA A 341 27.23 -15.10 -15.35
C ALA A 341 27.17 -14.07 -16.47
N ASP A 342 28.09 -14.13 -17.41
CA ASP A 342 28.21 -13.25 -18.56
C ASP A 342 27.82 -13.96 -19.84
N LEU A 343 27.05 -13.29 -20.73
CA LEU A 343 26.54 -13.87 -21.96
C LEU A 343 27.52 -13.67 -23.12
N CYS A 344 28.27 -14.70 -23.45
CA CYS A 344 29.30 -14.64 -24.46
C CYS A 344 28.74 -14.32 -25.85
N GLY A 345 29.33 -13.31 -26.52
CA GLY A 345 28.99 -12.93 -27.88
C GLY A 345 27.75 -12.02 -28.02
N PHE A 346 27.14 -11.63 -26.92
CA PHE A 346 25.94 -10.79 -26.95
C PHE A 346 26.21 -9.40 -27.53
N THR A 347 27.29 -8.73 -27.11
CA THR A 347 27.67 -7.39 -27.61
C THR A 347 27.80 -7.38 -29.14
N ALA A 348 28.52 -8.34 -29.71
CA ALA A 348 28.70 -8.43 -31.16
C ALA A 348 27.39 -8.74 -31.94
N MET A 349 26.44 -9.39 -31.27
CA MET A 349 25.12 -9.68 -31.82
C MET A 349 24.22 -8.43 -31.74
N SER A 350 24.27 -7.70 -30.62
CA SER A 350 23.43 -6.49 -30.38
C SER A 350 23.76 -5.37 -31.34
N ASP A 351 25.04 -5.16 -31.70
CA ASP A 351 25.48 -4.14 -32.67
C ASP A 351 24.91 -4.31 -34.07
N LYS A 352 24.46 -5.53 -34.40
CA LYS A 352 23.94 -5.87 -35.74
C LYS A 352 22.42 -5.94 -35.80
N ARG A 353 21.72 -5.59 -34.71
CA ARG A 353 20.27 -5.72 -34.58
C ARG A 353 19.58 -4.43 -34.19
N ASN A 354 18.28 -4.39 -34.48
CA ASN A 354 17.46 -3.28 -34.05
C ASN A 354 17.21 -3.38 -32.53
N PRO A 355 17.15 -2.23 -31.83
CA PRO A 355 17.03 -2.18 -30.35
C PRO A 355 15.86 -3.01 -29.78
N GLU A 356 14.71 -3.02 -30.45
CA GLU A 356 13.54 -3.79 -30.02
C GLU A 356 13.80 -5.29 -30.00
N GLN A 357 14.51 -5.80 -31.05
CA GLN A 357 14.88 -7.22 -31.13
C GLN A 357 15.86 -7.60 -30.01
N VAL A 358 16.82 -6.71 -29.68
CA VAL A 358 17.78 -6.89 -28.59
C VAL A 358 17.06 -7.03 -27.26
N ILE A 359 16.10 -6.13 -26.99
CA ILE A 359 15.31 -6.16 -25.75
C ILE A 359 14.49 -7.45 -25.65
N VAL A 360 13.82 -7.87 -26.71
CA VAL A 360 13.03 -9.12 -26.70
C VAL A 360 13.91 -10.35 -26.43
N ILE A 361 15.10 -10.40 -26.99
CA ILE A 361 16.07 -11.50 -26.76
C ILE A 361 16.51 -11.50 -25.30
N LEU A 362 16.94 -10.33 -24.77
CA LEU A 362 17.35 -10.19 -23.38
C LEU A 362 16.24 -10.59 -22.41
N GLN A 363 15.01 -10.10 -22.63
CA GLN A 363 13.87 -10.43 -21.77
C GLN A 363 13.62 -11.93 -21.67
N ARG A 364 13.77 -12.67 -22.78
CA ARG A 364 13.59 -14.13 -22.78
C ARG A 364 14.74 -14.85 -22.08
N ILE A 365 16.00 -14.43 -22.31
CA ILE A 365 17.17 -14.98 -21.61
C ILE A 365 17.04 -14.70 -20.11
N PHE A 366 16.73 -13.46 -19.76
CA PHE A 366 16.56 -13.04 -18.37
C PHE A 366 15.41 -13.78 -17.69
N GLY A 367 14.31 -14.04 -18.40
CA GLY A 367 13.22 -14.86 -17.88
C GLY A 367 13.62 -16.29 -17.51
N VAL A 368 14.53 -16.91 -18.28
CA VAL A 368 15.08 -18.23 -17.94
C VAL A 368 15.95 -18.16 -16.70
N VAL A 369 16.85 -17.16 -16.61
CA VAL A 369 17.73 -16.98 -15.46
C VAL A 369 16.92 -16.69 -14.19
N ASP A 370 15.98 -15.76 -14.24
CA ASP A 370 15.14 -15.38 -13.10
C ASP A 370 14.26 -16.56 -12.60
N ASN A 371 13.82 -17.44 -13.49
CA ASN A 371 13.12 -18.67 -13.12
C ASN A 371 14.03 -19.66 -12.37
N LEU A 372 15.29 -19.81 -12.82
CA LEU A 372 16.27 -20.67 -12.13
C LEU A 372 16.68 -20.09 -10.79
N ILE A 373 16.86 -18.76 -10.67
CA ILE A 373 17.15 -18.08 -9.41
C ILE A 373 16.07 -18.44 -8.36
N ARG A 374 14.79 -18.29 -8.74
CA ARG A 374 13.66 -18.64 -7.85
C ARG A 374 13.60 -20.12 -7.51
N LYS A 375 13.85 -20.99 -8.50
CA LYS A 375 13.82 -22.45 -8.32
C LYS A 375 14.84 -22.91 -7.28
N HIS A 376 16.04 -22.32 -7.31
CA HIS A 376 17.15 -22.71 -6.44
C HIS A 376 17.25 -21.87 -5.16
N GLY A 377 16.31 -20.93 -4.92
CA GLY A 377 16.31 -20.11 -3.71
C GLY A 377 17.48 -19.13 -3.60
N ALA A 378 18.03 -18.72 -4.75
CA ALA A 378 19.05 -17.69 -4.83
C ALA A 378 18.41 -16.29 -4.98
N GLU A 379 19.21 -15.24 -4.79
CA GLU A 379 18.80 -13.84 -4.90
C GLU A 379 19.47 -13.16 -6.10
N LYS A 380 18.68 -12.47 -6.91
CA LYS A 380 19.19 -11.61 -7.98
C LYS A 380 19.64 -10.28 -7.40
N ILE A 381 20.93 -10.00 -7.43
CA ILE A 381 21.45 -8.74 -6.91
C ILE A 381 21.31 -7.63 -7.97
N LYS A 382 21.87 -7.85 -9.17
CA LYS A 382 21.78 -6.88 -10.28
C LYS A 382 22.17 -7.50 -11.61
N THR A 383 21.85 -6.78 -12.68
CA THR A 383 22.43 -7.00 -14.02
C THR A 383 23.50 -5.95 -14.30
N ILE A 384 24.57 -6.33 -14.98
CA ILE A 384 25.68 -5.46 -15.38
C ILE A 384 25.82 -5.62 -16.90
N GLY A 385 25.08 -4.80 -17.67
CA GLY A 385 24.92 -5.04 -19.11
C GLY A 385 24.17 -6.34 -19.40
N ASP A 386 24.84 -7.29 -20.04
CA ASP A 386 24.36 -8.66 -20.34
C ASP A 386 24.77 -9.70 -19.27
N ALA A 387 25.50 -9.29 -18.25
CA ALA A 387 25.91 -10.14 -17.15
C ALA A 387 24.95 -10.09 -15.95
N TYR A 388 24.88 -11.19 -15.21
CA TYR A 388 24.14 -11.33 -13.95
C TYR A 388 25.06 -11.42 -12.76
N MET A 389 24.70 -10.74 -11.66
CA MET A 389 25.22 -10.99 -10.32
C MET A 389 24.12 -11.62 -9.47
N ILE A 390 24.36 -12.82 -8.97
CA ILE A 390 23.42 -13.63 -8.19
C ILE A 390 24.10 -13.98 -6.87
N ALA A 391 23.35 -14.01 -5.77
CA ALA A 391 23.84 -14.38 -4.46
C ALA A 391 23.03 -15.52 -3.84
N SER A 392 23.63 -16.20 -2.88
CA SER A 392 23.01 -17.20 -2.01
C SER A 392 23.51 -17.01 -0.58
N GLY A 393 22.71 -17.35 0.44
CA GLY A 393 23.02 -17.01 1.83
C GLY A 393 22.83 -15.50 2.12
N ILE A 394 22.18 -14.76 1.24
CA ILE A 394 21.83 -13.34 1.31
C ILE A 394 20.43 -13.18 0.70
N PRO A 395 19.49 -12.44 1.32
CA PRO A 395 19.60 -11.75 2.63
C PRO A 395 19.40 -12.69 3.83
N ASN A 396 19.07 -13.95 3.60
CA ASN A 396 18.87 -14.96 4.63
C ASN A 396 20.18 -15.69 4.89
N PRO A 397 20.81 -15.54 6.10
CA PRO A 397 22.09 -16.18 6.40
C PRO A 397 21.97 -17.71 6.42
N VAL A 398 23.02 -18.38 5.98
CA VAL A 398 23.15 -19.84 5.99
C VAL A 398 24.26 -20.26 6.96
N ALA A 399 24.28 -21.54 7.34
CA ALA A 399 25.16 -22.02 8.41
C ALA A 399 26.62 -22.26 7.96
N ASN A 400 26.86 -22.53 6.67
CA ASN A 400 28.16 -22.90 6.15
C ASN A 400 28.31 -22.60 4.64
N ASP A 401 29.55 -22.79 4.14
CA ASP A 401 29.90 -22.54 2.74
C ASP A 401 29.20 -23.49 1.77
N GLU A 402 28.89 -24.72 2.20
CA GLU A 402 28.17 -25.70 1.37
C GLU A 402 26.74 -25.21 1.08
N GLU A 403 26.02 -24.76 2.10
CA GLU A 403 24.65 -24.22 1.95
C GLU A 403 24.65 -22.96 1.08
N ALA A 404 25.72 -22.16 1.11
CA ALA A 404 25.88 -20.99 0.25
C ALA A 404 26.25 -21.36 -1.20
N ALA A 405 27.07 -22.40 -1.42
CA ALA A 405 27.56 -22.78 -2.74
C ALA A 405 26.55 -23.59 -3.54
N ARG A 406 25.87 -24.54 -2.91
CA ARG A 406 25.00 -25.53 -3.57
C ARG A 406 23.91 -24.91 -4.47
N PRO A 407 23.11 -23.93 -4.02
CA PRO A 407 22.08 -23.32 -4.85
C PRO A 407 22.63 -22.69 -6.14
N LEU A 408 23.80 -22.04 -6.06
CA LEU A 408 24.43 -21.38 -7.18
C LEU A 408 25.02 -22.37 -8.18
N VAL A 409 25.63 -23.43 -7.70
CA VAL A 409 26.20 -24.47 -8.55
C VAL A 409 25.10 -25.25 -9.27
N GLU A 410 24.04 -25.62 -8.60
CA GLU A 410 22.90 -26.30 -9.22
C GLU A 410 22.20 -25.42 -10.25
N LEU A 411 22.04 -24.12 -9.96
CA LEU A 411 21.55 -23.12 -10.92
C LEU A 411 22.45 -23.09 -12.17
N ALA A 412 23.78 -23.00 -11.97
CA ALA A 412 24.75 -22.92 -13.06
C ALA A 412 24.74 -24.16 -13.97
N LEU A 413 24.64 -25.34 -13.39
CA LEU A 413 24.54 -26.61 -14.12
C LEU A 413 23.27 -26.71 -14.97
N GLU A 414 22.15 -26.15 -14.51
CA GLU A 414 20.91 -26.13 -15.29
C GLU A 414 20.88 -25.01 -16.34
N LEU A 415 21.63 -23.94 -16.15
CA LEU A 415 21.57 -22.74 -17.00
C LEU A 415 22.02 -23.03 -18.43
N GLY A 416 23.12 -23.73 -18.64
CA GLY A 416 23.64 -24.09 -19.96
C GLY A 416 22.64 -24.88 -20.82
N PRO A 417 22.11 -26.01 -20.34
CA PRO A 417 21.07 -26.76 -21.05
C PRO A 417 19.81 -25.97 -21.39
N LYS A 418 19.35 -25.11 -20.45
CA LYS A 418 18.16 -24.27 -20.66
C LYS A 418 18.39 -23.19 -21.72
N LEU A 419 19.57 -22.56 -21.69
CA LEU A 419 19.93 -21.58 -22.72
C LEU A 419 20.05 -22.21 -24.10
N ASN A 420 20.67 -23.41 -24.20
CA ASN A 420 20.77 -24.15 -25.44
C ASN A 420 19.37 -24.54 -26.02
N GLN A 421 18.43 -24.87 -25.15
CA GLN A 421 17.04 -25.11 -25.55
C GLN A 421 16.41 -23.83 -26.09
N LEU A 422 16.51 -22.71 -25.36
CA LEU A 422 16.01 -21.41 -25.79
C LEU A 422 16.61 -20.99 -27.16
N THR A 423 17.92 -21.14 -27.34
CA THR A 423 18.59 -20.80 -28.58
C THR A 423 18.09 -21.64 -29.76
N ARG A 424 17.82 -22.93 -29.55
CA ARG A 424 17.21 -23.80 -30.58
C ARG A 424 15.80 -23.35 -30.97
N ASP A 425 15.00 -22.92 -30.01
CA ASP A 425 13.65 -22.43 -30.27
C ASP A 425 13.68 -21.12 -31.04
N PHE A 426 14.63 -20.25 -30.77
CA PHE A 426 14.85 -19.01 -31.51
C PHE A 426 15.38 -19.26 -32.95
N ARG A 427 16.22 -20.27 -33.18
CA ARG A 427 16.73 -20.57 -34.51
C ARG A 427 15.61 -20.97 -35.51
N ARG A 428 14.48 -21.45 -35.01
CA ARG A 428 13.30 -21.73 -35.83
C ARG A 428 12.58 -20.46 -36.30
N THR A 429 12.76 -19.36 -35.63
CA THR A 429 12.05 -18.08 -35.86
C THR A 429 12.97 -16.92 -36.26
N ALA A 430 14.23 -16.95 -35.88
CA ALA A 430 15.23 -15.92 -36.20
C ALA A 430 16.64 -16.53 -36.15
N ALA A 431 17.52 -16.13 -37.09
CA ALA A 431 18.91 -16.60 -37.15
C ALA A 431 19.72 -16.03 -35.98
N LEU A 432 19.64 -16.64 -34.80
CA LEU A 432 20.43 -16.28 -33.63
C LEU A 432 21.70 -17.14 -33.51
N PRO A 433 22.83 -16.59 -33.04
CA PRO A 433 24.00 -17.37 -32.69
C PRO A 433 23.72 -18.30 -31.50
N GLU A 434 24.58 -19.26 -31.26
CA GLU A 434 24.60 -20.00 -30.00
C GLU A 434 25.12 -19.11 -28.92
N PHE A 435 24.31 -18.94 -27.86
CA PHE A 435 24.74 -18.23 -26.66
C PHE A 435 25.29 -19.24 -25.68
N GLN A 436 26.37 -18.88 -25.01
CA GLN A 436 26.93 -19.59 -23.87
C GLN A 436 27.16 -18.60 -22.73
N PHE A 437 26.94 -19.04 -21.50
CA PHE A 437 27.36 -18.28 -20.34
C PHE A 437 28.79 -18.63 -19.96
N ARG A 438 29.54 -17.62 -19.55
CA ARG A 438 30.77 -17.76 -18.79
C ARG A 438 30.40 -17.50 -17.35
N ILE A 439 30.66 -18.48 -16.45
CA ILE A 439 30.19 -18.45 -15.09
C ILE A 439 31.35 -18.53 -14.13
N GLY A 440 31.38 -17.61 -13.15
CA GLY A 440 32.32 -17.62 -12.03
C GLY A 440 31.61 -17.69 -10.70
N ILE A 441 32.00 -18.62 -9.81
CA ILE A 441 31.39 -18.80 -8.49
C ILE A 441 32.46 -18.79 -7.40
N HIS A 442 32.15 -18.08 -6.29
CA HIS A 442 32.96 -18.11 -5.08
C HIS A 442 32.07 -17.97 -3.85
N VAL A 443 32.53 -18.49 -2.72
CA VAL A 443 31.92 -18.33 -1.39
C VAL A 443 32.85 -17.68 -0.41
N GLY A 444 32.33 -16.92 0.53
CA GLY A 444 33.09 -16.27 1.59
C GLY A 444 32.33 -15.16 2.28
N PRO A 445 32.99 -14.39 3.16
CA PRO A 445 32.33 -13.29 3.84
C PRO A 445 32.01 -12.13 2.89
N ALA A 446 30.81 -11.54 3.05
CA ALA A 446 30.37 -10.39 2.29
C ALA A 446 29.53 -9.43 3.17
N VAL A 447 29.37 -8.21 2.70
CA VAL A 447 28.46 -7.23 3.29
C VAL A 447 27.39 -6.92 2.25
N ALA A 448 26.11 -6.97 2.67
CA ALA A 448 25.02 -6.56 1.81
C ALA A 448 24.19 -5.49 2.49
N GLY A 449 23.57 -4.62 1.70
CA GLY A 449 22.76 -3.53 2.25
C GLY A 449 22.10 -2.65 1.20
N VAL A 450 21.31 -1.70 1.68
CA VAL A 450 20.64 -0.72 0.82
C VAL A 450 21.51 0.54 0.69
N ILE A 451 21.80 0.93 -0.54
CA ILE A 451 22.59 2.13 -0.87
C ILE A 451 21.81 3.03 -1.83
N GLY A 452 22.07 4.33 -1.77
CA GLY A 452 21.50 5.35 -2.62
C GLY A 452 20.79 6.43 -1.81
N LEU A 453 20.74 7.65 -2.36
CA LEU A 453 19.98 8.78 -1.79
C LEU A 453 18.67 9.01 -2.53
N GLU A 454 18.67 8.93 -3.85
CA GLU A 454 17.50 9.13 -4.72
C GLU A 454 17.06 7.83 -5.40
N LYS A 455 18.04 7.00 -5.79
CA LYS A 455 17.80 5.67 -6.38
C LYS A 455 18.38 4.62 -5.46
N PHE A 456 17.51 3.94 -4.75
CA PHE A 456 17.90 2.86 -3.85
C PHE A 456 18.21 1.59 -4.62
N ALA A 457 19.21 0.85 -4.14
CA ALA A 457 19.51 -0.48 -4.62
C ALA A 457 20.02 -1.34 -3.46
N TYR A 458 19.59 -2.60 -3.41
CA TYR A 458 20.21 -3.59 -2.55
C TYR A 458 21.42 -4.15 -3.28
N ASP A 459 22.59 -4.08 -2.69
CA ASP A 459 23.84 -4.52 -3.32
C ASP A 459 24.74 -5.25 -2.33
N VAL A 460 25.77 -5.93 -2.86
CA VAL A 460 26.70 -6.77 -2.09
C VAL A 460 28.12 -6.33 -2.37
N TRP A 461 28.92 -6.25 -1.31
CA TRP A 461 30.33 -5.84 -1.36
C TRP A 461 31.22 -6.81 -0.60
N GLY A 462 32.50 -6.86 -0.99
CA GLY A 462 33.52 -7.62 -0.32
C GLY A 462 34.50 -8.30 -1.28
N SER A 463 35.54 -8.90 -0.71
CA SER A 463 36.52 -9.67 -1.48
C SER A 463 35.88 -10.84 -2.21
N THR A 464 34.88 -11.47 -1.62
CA THR A 464 34.11 -12.58 -2.20
C THR A 464 33.48 -12.21 -3.56
N VAL A 465 32.93 -10.98 -3.68
CA VAL A 465 32.37 -10.45 -4.94
C VAL A 465 33.47 -10.32 -5.99
N ASN A 466 34.63 -9.77 -5.60
CA ASN A 466 35.75 -9.57 -6.52
C ASN A 466 36.32 -10.91 -7.02
N VAL A 467 36.42 -11.90 -6.13
CA VAL A 467 36.90 -13.25 -6.49
C VAL A 467 35.95 -13.93 -7.47
N ALA A 468 34.63 -13.91 -7.20
CA ALA A 468 33.62 -14.48 -8.11
C ALA A 468 33.67 -13.84 -9.49
N SER A 469 33.75 -12.51 -9.57
CA SER A 469 33.90 -11.77 -10.82
C SER A 469 35.20 -12.15 -11.58
N ARG A 470 36.31 -12.43 -10.84
CA ARG A 470 37.56 -12.89 -11.47
C ARG A 470 37.44 -14.33 -11.98
N MET A 471 36.74 -15.20 -11.26
CA MET A 471 36.45 -16.55 -11.77
C MET A 471 35.66 -16.47 -13.09
N GLU A 472 34.67 -15.61 -13.17
CA GLU A 472 33.92 -15.39 -14.42
C GLU A 472 34.86 -14.91 -15.53
N SER A 473 35.58 -13.80 -15.34
CA SER A 473 36.39 -13.16 -16.39
C SER A 473 37.57 -14.01 -16.89
N HIS A 474 38.06 -14.96 -16.10
CA HIS A 474 39.11 -15.90 -16.48
C HIS A 474 38.58 -17.29 -16.94
N GLY A 475 37.25 -17.47 -16.93
CA GLY A 475 36.59 -18.67 -17.44
C GLY A 475 36.49 -18.69 -18.96
N GLU A 476 36.19 -19.83 -19.53
CA GLU A 476 35.87 -19.99 -20.96
C GLU A 476 34.35 -20.06 -21.21
N PRO A 477 33.85 -19.71 -22.41
CA PRO A 477 32.45 -19.88 -22.74
C PRO A 477 31.96 -21.30 -22.45
N GLY A 478 30.83 -21.43 -21.73
CA GLY A 478 30.25 -22.72 -21.35
C GLY A 478 30.84 -23.32 -20.06
N MET A 479 31.86 -22.70 -19.46
CA MET A 479 32.54 -23.17 -18.25
C MET A 479 31.90 -22.62 -16.98
N ILE A 480 31.81 -23.46 -15.95
CA ILE A 480 31.49 -23.05 -14.57
C ILE A 480 32.78 -23.04 -13.79
N HIS A 481 33.41 -21.89 -13.67
CA HIS A 481 34.73 -21.68 -13.06
C HIS A 481 34.60 -21.35 -11.59
N VAL A 482 35.30 -22.11 -10.75
CA VAL A 482 35.19 -22.02 -9.29
C VAL A 482 36.53 -22.05 -8.60
N THR A 483 36.56 -21.59 -7.36
CA THR A 483 37.76 -21.63 -6.49
C THR A 483 37.87 -22.95 -5.72
N GLN A 484 39.06 -23.21 -5.15
CA GLN A 484 39.31 -24.32 -4.22
C GLN A 484 38.28 -24.36 -3.09
N ARG A 485 37.89 -23.20 -2.54
CA ARG A 485 36.91 -23.11 -1.44
C ARG A 485 35.52 -23.68 -1.81
N ILE A 486 35.09 -23.52 -3.04
CA ILE A 486 33.84 -24.16 -3.56
C ILE A 486 34.03 -25.70 -3.62
N ARG A 487 35.17 -26.15 -4.14
CA ARG A 487 35.45 -27.58 -4.22
C ARG A 487 35.45 -28.24 -2.83
N ASP A 488 36.13 -27.59 -1.87
CA ASP A 488 36.21 -28.09 -0.49
C ASP A 488 34.84 -28.09 0.21
N ALA A 489 34.01 -27.09 -0.04
CA ALA A 489 32.67 -26.98 0.52
C ALA A 489 31.72 -28.06 -0.02
N LEU A 490 31.79 -28.38 -1.31
CA LEU A 490 30.87 -29.32 -1.96
C LEU A 490 31.34 -30.77 -1.94
N GLY A 491 32.64 -30.99 -1.73
CA GLY A 491 33.24 -32.33 -1.60
C GLY A 491 33.00 -33.23 -2.83
N ASP A 492 32.83 -34.52 -2.56
CA ASP A 492 32.71 -35.56 -3.61
C ASP A 492 31.33 -35.64 -4.24
N GLY A 493 30.42 -34.71 -3.94
CA GLY A 493 29.05 -34.66 -4.54
C GLY A 493 29.03 -34.18 -5.98
N TYR A 494 30.16 -33.68 -6.51
CA TYR A 494 30.27 -33.10 -7.86
C TYR A 494 31.57 -33.54 -8.53
N VAL A 495 31.56 -33.56 -9.88
CA VAL A 495 32.76 -33.83 -10.68
C VAL A 495 33.44 -32.51 -10.98
N PHE A 496 34.70 -32.38 -10.52
CA PHE A 496 35.56 -31.23 -10.76
C PHE A 496 36.69 -31.60 -11.72
N GLU A 497 36.96 -30.71 -12.66
CA GLU A 497 38.16 -30.71 -13.48
C GLU A 497 39.16 -29.72 -12.89
N ASP A 498 40.38 -30.17 -12.62
CA ASP A 498 41.45 -29.31 -12.09
C ASP A 498 42.05 -28.48 -13.23
N LEU A 499 41.93 -27.15 -13.15
CA LEU A 499 42.46 -26.22 -14.12
C LEU A 499 43.85 -25.69 -13.75
N GLY A 500 44.41 -26.20 -12.65
CA GLY A 500 45.70 -25.79 -12.09
C GLY A 500 45.67 -24.41 -11.45
N GLU A 501 46.86 -23.89 -11.16
CA GLU A 501 47.00 -22.54 -10.62
C GLU A 501 46.88 -21.49 -11.72
N LYS A 502 45.95 -20.55 -11.55
CA LYS A 502 45.83 -19.37 -12.41
C LYS A 502 46.28 -18.13 -11.66
N ASP A 503 47.01 -17.25 -12.35
CA ASP A 503 47.39 -15.93 -11.81
C ASP A 503 46.19 -14.99 -11.92
N ILE A 504 45.54 -14.73 -10.79
CA ILE A 504 44.36 -13.90 -10.70
C ILE A 504 44.76 -12.54 -10.16
N LYS A 505 44.51 -11.49 -10.94
CA LYS A 505 44.84 -10.10 -10.57
C LYS A 505 44.37 -9.79 -9.15
N SER A 506 45.27 -9.29 -8.31
CA SER A 506 45.07 -8.93 -6.89
C SER A 506 44.96 -10.13 -5.91
N LEU A 507 44.95 -11.38 -6.38
CA LEU A 507 44.90 -12.59 -5.55
C LEU A 507 46.15 -13.44 -5.67
N GLY A 508 46.97 -13.19 -6.72
CA GLY A 508 48.11 -14.04 -7.04
C GLY A 508 47.72 -15.38 -7.65
N ARG A 509 48.58 -16.36 -7.52
CA ARG A 509 48.31 -17.72 -8.01
C ARG A 509 47.41 -18.47 -7.06
N ILE A 510 46.26 -18.91 -7.55
CA ILE A 510 45.28 -19.71 -6.80
C ILE A 510 44.87 -20.93 -7.61
N PRO A 511 44.64 -22.09 -6.99
CA PRO A 511 44.09 -23.26 -7.65
C PRO A 511 42.64 -23.02 -8.01
N THR A 512 42.28 -23.40 -9.25
CA THR A 512 40.94 -23.20 -9.79
C THR A 512 40.40 -24.46 -10.44
N TYR A 513 39.11 -24.60 -10.50
CA TYR A 513 38.41 -25.80 -10.99
C TYR A 513 37.26 -25.44 -11.92
N SER A 514 36.91 -26.38 -12.80
CA SER A 514 35.63 -26.35 -13.54
C SER A 514 34.70 -27.40 -12.97
N ILE A 515 33.42 -27.06 -12.77
CA ILE A 515 32.41 -28.04 -12.39
C ILE A 515 31.77 -28.60 -13.64
N LEU A 516 31.74 -29.91 -13.79
CA LEU A 516 31.23 -30.61 -14.96
C LEU A 516 29.81 -31.13 -14.74
N GLN A 517 29.54 -31.77 -13.62
CA GLN A 517 28.23 -32.35 -13.28
C GLN A 517 28.11 -32.68 -11.80
N ARG A 518 26.88 -32.92 -11.35
CA ARG A 518 26.59 -33.55 -10.07
C ARG A 518 26.69 -35.08 -10.20
N LEU A 519 27.17 -35.76 -9.17
CA LEU A 519 27.27 -37.24 -9.07
C LEU A 519 25.95 -37.87 -8.65
#